data_67cac1315c3d9514329b0ad415a5a145
#
_entry.id   67cac1315c3d9514329b0ad415a5a145
#
_cell.length_a   1.000
_cell.length_b   1.000
_cell.length_c   1.000
_cell.angle_alpha   90.00
_cell.angle_beta   90.00
_cell.angle_gamma   90.00
#
_symmetry.space_group_name_H-M   'P 1'
#
loop_
_entity.id
_entity.type
_entity.pdbx_description
1 polymer ?
#
loop_
_entity_poly.entity_id
_entity_poly.type
_entity_poly.pdbx_seq_one_letter_code
_entity_poly.pdbx_strand_id
1 'polypeptide(L)'
;MKKPYIGVSGVTRREEADYLLQRVPSGTDYILQLGVQMSGGTLRGELNNYPNQFPVREIVSDIFPAHSRAFNVIHYHSGSRNPEKLLADLEEVVEVGGNRLHGIQLNMVWPSPEAVFMFKRRHPCRQIILQLNREAIELVSNSPARAAMLVARYENTLDYVLFDPSAGTGLGFDPEEARGYLNALRPLDIGLGVAGGLGQGALGNVALLMKESPALSMDAQKRLQDGAGRLSLSKSVLYLGEAFALSEQASL
;
A
#
# COMPACT_ATOMS: atom_id res chain seq x y z
N MET A 1 -10.65 -3.98 -14.87
CA MET A 1 -10.30 -3.03 -13.77
C MET A 1 -9.72 -3.79 -12.59
N LYS A 2 -8.72 -3.23 -11.92
CA LYS A 2 -8.17 -3.76 -10.67
C LYS A 2 -9.19 -3.57 -9.54
N LYS A 3 -9.32 -4.56 -8.64
CA LYS A 3 -10.23 -4.43 -7.48
C LYS A 3 -9.70 -3.34 -6.53
N PRO A 4 -10.52 -2.37 -6.12
CA PRO A 4 -10.10 -1.40 -5.13
C PRO A 4 -9.90 -2.07 -3.76
N TYR A 5 -9.00 -1.49 -2.94
CA TYR A 5 -8.75 -2.02 -1.61
C TYR A 5 -8.85 -0.93 -0.53
N ILE A 6 -9.20 -1.37 0.68
CA ILE A 6 -9.05 -0.60 1.91
C ILE A 6 -7.92 -1.25 2.69
N GLY A 7 -6.84 -0.49 2.93
CA GLY A 7 -5.60 -0.97 3.53
C GLY A 7 -5.50 -0.68 5.02
N VAL A 8 -5.04 -1.68 5.75
CA VAL A 8 -4.55 -1.56 7.14
C VAL A 8 -3.12 -2.04 7.16
N SER A 9 -2.19 -1.11 7.41
CA SER A 9 -0.75 -1.37 7.38
C SER A 9 -0.14 -1.40 8.77
N GLY A 10 0.87 -2.27 8.94
CA GLY A 10 1.52 -2.53 10.23
C GLY A 10 0.95 -3.73 10.97
N VAL A 11 0.33 -4.66 10.24
CA VAL A 11 -0.08 -5.97 10.79
C VAL A 11 1.18 -6.78 11.12
N THR A 12 1.25 -7.32 12.32
CA THR A 12 2.42 -8.07 12.83
C THR A 12 2.08 -9.46 13.34
N ARG A 13 0.78 -9.80 13.42
CA ARG A 13 0.31 -11.09 13.93
C ARG A 13 -0.89 -11.58 13.12
N ARG A 14 -1.01 -12.91 13.04
CA ARG A 14 -2.10 -13.57 12.33
C ARG A 14 -3.46 -13.24 12.93
N GLU A 15 -3.57 -13.20 14.24
CA GLU A 15 -4.82 -12.90 14.95
C GLU A 15 -5.34 -11.49 14.62
N GLU A 16 -4.44 -10.53 14.39
CA GLU A 16 -4.81 -9.19 13.93
C GLU A 16 -5.43 -9.24 12.54
N ALA A 17 -4.80 -9.97 11.61
CA ALA A 17 -5.30 -10.13 10.25
C ALA A 17 -6.68 -10.81 10.20
N ASP A 18 -6.84 -11.91 10.92
CA ASP A 18 -8.10 -12.66 10.98
C ASP A 18 -9.23 -11.83 11.63
N TYR A 19 -8.90 -11.05 12.68
CA TYR A 19 -9.86 -10.16 13.34
C TYR A 19 -10.35 -9.05 12.41
N LEU A 20 -9.44 -8.43 11.63
CA LEU A 20 -9.79 -7.36 10.70
C LEU A 20 -10.61 -7.88 9.52
N LEU A 21 -10.33 -9.09 9.02
CA LEU A 21 -11.11 -9.70 7.93
C LEU A 21 -12.58 -9.93 8.28
N GLN A 22 -12.90 -10.20 9.54
CA GLN A 22 -14.29 -10.34 10.01
C GLN A 22 -15.08 -9.03 9.92
N ARG A 23 -14.42 -7.89 9.67
CA ARG A 23 -15.03 -6.56 9.53
C ARG A 23 -15.33 -6.17 8.09
N VAL A 24 -14.93 -6.99 7.12
CA VAL A 24 -15.22 -6.74 5.71
C VAL A 24 -16.69 -7.07 5.42
N PRO A 25 -17.51 -6.10 4.96
CA PRO A 25 -18.92 -6.32 4.66
C PRO A 25 -19.13 -7.35 3.54
N SER A 26 -20.21 -8.10 3.59
CA SER A 26 -20.48 -9.21 2.65
C SER A 26 -20.77 -8.77 1.23
N GLY A 27 -21.23 -7.55 1.00
CA GLY A 27 -21.64 -7.03 -0.32
C GLY A 27 -20.65 -6.07 -0.98
N THR A 28 -19.50 -5.79 -0.35
CA THR A 28 -18.56 -4.81 -0.90
C THR A 28 -17.71 -5.37 -2.05
N ASP A 29 -17.43 -4.53 -3.05
CA ASP A 29 -16.47 -4.81 -4.12
C ASP A 29 -15.02 -4.61 -3.68
N TYR A 30 -14.80 -3.98 -2.52
CA TYR A 30 -13.48 -3.73 -1.96
C TYR A 30 -12.91 -4.98 -1.28
N ILE A 31 -11.60 -5.15 -1.40
CA ILE A 31 -10.83 -6.15 -0.65
C ILE A 31 -10.06 -5.47 0.49
N LEU A 32 -9.75 -6.21 1.55
CA LEU A 32 -8.96 -5.71 2.66
C LEU A 32 -7.48 -5.95 2.39
N GLN A 33 -6.70 -4.89 2.20
CA GLN A 33 -5.25 -5.00 2.20
C GLN A 33 -4.75 -5.16 3.63
N LEU A 34 -3.93 -6.18 3.85
CA LEU A 34 -3.21 -6.46 5.09
C LEU A 34 -1.73 -6.21 4.82
N GLY A 35 -1.26 -5.04 5.26
CA GLY A 35 0.10 -4.56 4.99
C GLY A 35 1.07 -4.96 6.10
N VAL A 36 2.11 -5.74 5.78
CA VAL A 36 3.23 -6.09 6.67
C VAL A 36 4.45 -5.30 6.26
N GLN A 37 5.08 -4.61 7.21
CA GLN A 37 6.26 -3.78 6.96
C GLN A 37 7.53 -4.64 6.85
N MET A 38 8.36 -4.40 5.85
CA MET A 38 9.64 -5.06 5.64
C MET A 38 10.68 -4.04 5.18
N SER A 39 11.78 -3.91 5.89
CA SER A 39 12.94 -3.14 5.44
C SER A 39 14.00 -4.05 4.82
N GLY A 40 14.92 -3.49 4.03
CA GLY A 40 16.06 -4.25 3.53
C GLY A 40 16.92 -4.86 4.65
N GLY A 41 17.01 -4.21 5.83
CA GLY A 41 17.67 -4.78 7.01
C GLY A 41 16.89 -5.97 7.59
N THR A 42 15.57 -5.79 7.80
CA THR A 42 14.70 -6.87 8.31
C THR A 42 14.68 -8.07 7.34
N LEU A 43 14.70 -7.83 6.04
CA LEU A 43 14.80 -8.89 5.03
C LEU A 43 16.07 -9.73 5.18
N ARG A 44 17.19 -9.14 5.58
CA ARG A 44 18.46 -9.84 5.88
C ARG A 44 18.56 -10.38 7.29
N GLY A 45 17.47 -10.34 8.08
CA GLY A 45 17.45 -10.82 9.46
C GLY A 45 18.06 -9.84 10.48
N GLU A 46 18.29 -8.57 10.09
CA GLU A 46 18.76 -7.54 11.01
C GLU A 46 17.61 -7.06 11.92
N LEU A 47 17.91 -6.77 13.18
CA LEU A 47 16.92 -6.21 14.10
C LEU A 47 16.54 -4.79 13.66
N ASN A 48 15.25 -4.51 13.63
CA ASN A 48 14.72 -3.20 13.32
C ASN A 48 14.59 -2.35 14.60
N ASN A 49 14.82 -1.03 14.48
CA ASN A 49 14.61 -0.08 15.58
C ASN A 49 13.12 0.08 15.97
N TYR A 50 12.21 -0.43 15.14
CA TYR A 50 10.76 -0.39 15.34
C TYR A 50 10.15 -1.80 15.34
N PRO A 51 10.51 -2.69 16.30
CA PRO A 51 10.10 -4.10 16.29
C PRO A 51 8.58 -4.28 16.38
N ASN A 52 7.86 -3.29 16.91
CA ASN A 52 6.40 -3.29 16.98
C ASN A 52 5.71 -3.03 15.62
N GLN A 53 6.46 -2.66 14.59
CA GLN A 53 5.96 -2.40 13.23
C GLN A 53 6.56 -3.35 12.20
N PHE A 54 7.78 -3.85 12.44
CA PHE A 54 8.52 -4.72 11.55
C PHE A 54 8.68 -6.09 12.21
N PRO A 55 7.85 -7.07 11.86
CA PRO A 55 8.00 -8.43 12.38
C PRO A 55 9.30 -9.04 11.84
N VAL A 56 9.84 -10.02 12.58
CA VAL A 56 10.98 -10.80 12.10
C VAL A 56 10.57 -11.60 10.85
N ARG A 57 11.50 -11.74 9.91
CA ARG A 57 11.22 -12.33 8.58
C ARG A 57 10.61 -13.73 8.63
N GLU A 58 10.99 -14.52 9.62
CA GLU A 58 10.62 -15.93 9.77
C GLU A 58 9.12 -16.15 9.99
N ILE A 59 8.41 -15.15 10.55
CA ILE A 59 6.97 -15.28 10.86
C ILE A 59 6.06 -14.62 9.81
N VAL A 60 6.61 -13.90 8.83
CA VAL A 60 5.81 -13.06 7.93
C VAL A 60 4.79 -13.89 7.13
N SER A 61 5.20 -15.05 6.60
CA SER A 61 4.27 -15.93 5.86
C SER A 61 3.10 -16.42 6.71
N ASP A 62 3.29 -16.56 8.02
CA ASP A 62 2.27 -17.04 8.95
C ASP A 62 1.25 -15.93 9.30
N ILE A 63 1.64 -14.67 9.18
CA ILE A 63 0.74 -13.52 9.37
C ILE A 63 -0.39 -13.52 8.32
N PHE A 64 -0.12 -13.95 7.10
CA PHE A 64 -1.04 -13.84 5.98
C PHE A 64 -2.16 -14.90 6.00
N PRO A 65 -3.45 -14.49 6.05
CA PRO A 65 -4.58 -15.40 5.98
C PRO A 65 -4.82 -15.91 4.54
N ALA A 66 -5.30 -17.15 4.43
CA ALA A 66 -5.87 -17.69 3.20
C ALA A 66 -7.36 -17.33 3.12
N HIS A 67 -7.69 -16.16 2.60
CA HIS A 67 -9.07 -15.68 2.54
C HIS A 67 -9.31 -14.88 1.26
N SER A 68 -10.44 -15.11 0.58
CA SER A 68 -10.76 -14.51 -0.74
C SER A 68 -10.88 -12.99 -0.74
N ARG A 69 -11.09 -12.38 0.42
CA ARG A 69 -11.17 -10.92 0.60
C ARG A 69 -9.89 -10.31 1.14
N ALA A 70 -8.87 -11.14 1.45
CA ALA A 70 -7.57 -10.65 1.87
C ALA A 70 -6.72 -10.27 0.66
N PHE A 71 -6.09 -9.12 0.73
CA PHE A 71 -5.02 -8.70 -0.14
C PHE A 71 -3.74 -8.57 0.70
N ASN A 72 -2.99 -9.66 0.81
CA ASN A 72 -1.78 -9.78 1.62
C ASN A 72 -0.61 -9.10 0.90
N VAL A 73 -0.06 -8.04 1.49
CA VAL A 73 0.95 -7.19 0.86
C VAL A 73 2.14 -6.97 1.81
N ILE A 74 3.35 -7.14 1.31
CA ILE A 74 4.55 -6.68 2.01
C ILE A 74 4.86 -5.26 1.54
N HIS A 75 4.94 -4.31 2.48
CA HIS A 75 5.38 -2.95 2.25
C HIS A 75 6.91 -2.92 2.35
N TYR A 76 7.58 -3.02 1.21
CA TYR A 76 9.02 -3.12 1.15
C TYR A 76 9.68 -1.76 1.07
N HIS A 77 10.57 -1.51 2.03
CA HIS A 77 11.37 -0.28 2.13
C HIS A 77 12.83 -0.57 1.79
N SER A 78 13.34 0.02 0.73
CA SER A 78 14.76 -0.07 0.38
C SER A 78 15.32 1.30 0.02
N GLY A 79 16.49 1.62 0.53
CA GLY A 79 17.28 2.77 0.06
C GLY A 79 18.17 2.46 -1.14
N SER A 80 18.18 1.21 -1.62
CA SER A 80 19.04 0.82 -2.74
C SER A 80 18.46 1.30 -4.08
N ARG A 81 19.30 1.97 -4.87
CA ARG A 81 19.01 2.35 -6.26
C ARG A 81 19.64 1.39 -7.28
N ASN A 82 20.33 0.32 -6.82
CA ASN A 82 20.91 -0.69 -7.69
C ASN A 82 19.82 -1.64 -8.21
N PRO A 83 19.59 -1.73 -9.54
CA PRO A 83 18.53 -2.57 -10.11
C PRO A 83 18.70 -4.07 -9.82
N GLU A 84 19.94 -4.59 -9.87
CA GLU A 84 20.21 -6.02 -9.61
C GLU A 84 19.91 -6.36 -8.17
N LYS A 85 20.33 -5.49 -7.23
CA LYS A 85 20.01 -5.66 -5.82
C LYS A 85 18.51 -5.59 -5.57
N LEU A 86 17.80 -4.66 -6.20
CA LEU A 86 16.34 -4.57 -6.05
C LEU A 86 15.66 -5.84 -6.52
N LEU A 87 16.05 -6.39 -7.68
CA LEU A 87 15.47 -7.63 -8.18
C LEU A 87 15.71 -8.79 -7.19
N ALA A 88 16.94 -8.94 -6.68
CA ALA A 88 17.26 -9.96 -5.68
C ALA A 88 16.45 -9.80 -4.39
N ASP A 89 16.34 -8.55 -3.89
CA ASP A 89 15.54 -8.25 -2.70
C ASP A 89 14.04 -8.60 -2.93
N LEU A 90 13.47 -8.32 -4.10
CA LEU A 90 12.07 -8.65 -4.42
C LEU A 90 11.83 -10.16 -4.51
N GLU A 91 12.77 -10.94 -5.04
CA GLU A 91 12.72 -12.41 -5.02
C GLU A 91 12.70 -12.92 -3.58
N GLU A 92 13.56 -12.41 -2.73
CA GLU A 92 13.61 -12.79 -1.31
C GLU A 92 12.33 -12.37 -0.56
N VAL A 93 11.74 -11.21 -0.88
CA VAL A 93 10.43 -10.79 -0.34
C VAL A 93 9.33 -11.79 -0.68
N VAL A 94 9.34 -12.37 -1.90
CA VAL A 94 8.39 -13.43 -2.27
C VAL A 94 8.60 -14.69 -1.44
N GLU A 95 9.85 -15.09 -1.21
CA GLU A 95 10.16 -16.26 -0.37
C GLU A 95 9.67 -16.06 1.07
N VAL A 96 9.96 -14.90 1.67
CA VAL A 96 9.53 -14.52 3.02
C VAL A 96 8.01 -14.44 3.13
N GLY A 97 7.33 -13.88 2.15
CA GLY A 97 5.86 -13.74 2.13
C GLY A 97 5.13 -15.06 1.86
N GLY A 98 5.81 -16.03 1.23
CA GLY A 98 5.29 -17.35 0.95
C GLY A 98 4.10 -17.36 -0.04
N ASN A 99 3.41 -18.49 -0.08
CA ASN A 99 2.34 -18.73 -1.06
C ASN A 99 1.12 -17.82 -0.90
N ARG A 100 0.90 -17.26 0.29
CA ARG A 100 -0.23 -16.39 0.59
C ARG A 100 0.03 -14.90 0.31
N LEU A 101 1.25 -14.53 -0.05
CA LEU A 101 1.57 -13.18 -0.49
C LEU A 101 0.83 -12.89 -1.81
N HIS A 102 0.14 -11.77 -1.91
CA HIS A 102 -0.55 -11.34 -3.12
C HIS A 102 0.22 -10.25 -3.87
N GLY A 103 0.91 -9.38 -3.15
CA GLY A 103 1.63 -8.27 -3.78
C GLY A 103 2.71 -7.66 -2.91
N ILE A 104 3.44 -6.72 -3.51
CA ILE A 104 4.50 -5.95 -2.87
C ILE A 104 4.21 -4.47 -3.12
N GLN A 105 4.22 -3.67 -2.06
CA GLN A 105 4.21 -2.23 -2.14
C GLN A 105 5.63 -1.69 -2.06
N LEU A 106 6.04 -0.98 -3.09
CA LEU A 106 7.38 -0.41 -3.22
C LEU A 106 7.43 0.97 -2.56
N ASN A 107 7.85 0.99 -1.28
CA ASN A 107 8.00 2.22 -0.49
C ASN A 107 9.41 2.78 -0.67
N MET A 108 9.72 3.17 -1.88
CA MET A 108 11.02 3.73 -2.25
C MET A 108 10.87 4.74 -3.38
N VAL A 109 11.90 5.57 -3.55
CA VAL A 109 11.89 6.64 -4.53
C VAL A 109 12.24 6.09 -5.91
N TRP A 110 11.28 6.10 -6.82
CA TRP A 110 11.42 5.71 -8.21
C TRP A 110 12.29 4.46 -8.41
N PRO A 111 11.81 3.26 -8.00
CA PRO A 111 12.55 2.01 -8.19
C PRO A 111 12.85 1.78 -9.68
N SER A 112 13.89 1.00 -9.99
CA SER A 112 14.24 0.70 -11.39
C SER A 112 13.07 0.04 -12.12
N PRO A 113 12.55 0.64 -13.22
CA PRO A 113 11.51 0.01 -14.03
C PRO A 113 11.95 -1.35 -14.59
N GLU A 114 13.24 -1.49 -14.95
CA GLU A 114 13.82 -2.73 -15.44
C GLU A 114 13.76 -3.85 -14.39
N ALA A 115 14.15 -3.55 -13.14
CA ALA A 115 14.06 -4.53 -12.05
C ALA A 115 12.62 -4.96 -11.80
N VAL A 116 11.67 -4.02 -11.80
CA VAL A 116 10.23 -4.31 -11.63
C VAL A 116 9.69 -5.13 -12.81
N PHE A 117 10.10 -4.82 -14.04
CA PHE A 117 9.74 -5.59 -15.23
C PHE A 117 10.26 -7.03 -15.14
N MET A 118 11.54 -7.22 -14.81
CA MET A 118 12.13 -8.56 -14.66
C MET A 118 11.45 -9.37 -13.55
N PHE A 119 11.15 -8.72 -12.43
CA PHE A 119 10.38 -9.32 -11.36
C PHE A 119 8.99 -9.76 -11.82
N LYS A 120 8.24 -8.87 -12.47
CA LYS A 120 6.87 -9.17 -12.94
C LYS A 120 6.83 -10.31 -13.97
N ARG A 121 7.86 -10.42 -14.80
CA ARG A 121 8.02 -11.56 -15.74
C ARG A 121 8.18 -12.91 -15.03
N ARG A 122 8.87 -12.93 -13.89
CA ARG A 122 9.08 -14.16 -13.09
C ARG A 122 7.88 -14.47 -12.20
N HIS A 123 7.19 -13.42 -11.72
CA HIS A 123 6.07 -13.51 -10.79
C HIS A 123 4.82 -12.79 -11.33
N PRO A 124 4.23 -13.24 -12.47
CA PRO A 124 3.14 -12.52 -13.14
C PRO A 124 1.88 -12.37 -12.27
N CYS A 125 1.67 -13.29 -11.33
CA CYS A 125 0.53 -13.26 -10.41
C CYS A 125 0.74 -12.33 -9.19
N ARG A 126 1.97 -11.86 -8.93
CA ARG A 126 2.23 -10.93 -7.81
C ARG A 126 1.91 -9.51 -8.24
N GLN A 127 1.12 -8.82 -7.44
CA GLN A 127 0.75 -7.44 -7.71
C GLN A 127 1.82 -6.47 -7.20
N ILE A 128 2.03 -5.38 -7.92
CA ILE A 128 2.99 -4.34 -7.56
C ILE A 128 2.24 -3.04 -7.34
N ILE A 129 2.42 -2.46 -6.16
CA ILE A 129 1.93 -1.14 -5.77
C ILE A 129 3.14 -0.21 -5.72
N LEU A 130 3.16 0.83 -6.54
CA LEU A 130 4.16 1.90 -6.45
C LEU A 130 3.65 3.01 -5.54
N GLN A 131 4.36 3.30 -4.46
CA GLN A 131 4.06 4.44 -3.60
C GLN A 131 4.76 5.70 -4.11
N LEU A 132 3.98 6.72 -4.46
CA LEU A 132 4.47 8.07 -4.71
C LEU A 132 4.58 8.82 -3.39
N ASN A 133 5.71 8.67 -2.72
CA ASN A 133 6.00 9.37 -1.47
C ASN A 133 6.46 10.82 -1.73
N ARG A 134 6.60 11.63 -0.68
CA ARG A 134 6.98 13.05 -0.78
C ARG A 134 8.28 13.25 -1.58
N GLU A 135 9.30 12.45 -1.34
CA GLU A 135 10.58 12.57 -2.06
C GLU A 135 10.43 12.26 -3.55
N ALA A 136 9.63 11.24 -3.91
CA ALA A 136 9.34 10.91 -5.30
C ALA A 136 8.59 12.06 -6.00
N ILE A 137 7.69 12.73 -5.30
CA ILE A 137 6.91 13.89 -5.77
C ILE A 137 7.83 15.10 -5.99
N GLU A 138 8.72 15.39 -5.05
CA GLU A 138 9.68 16.50 -5.14
C GLU A 138 10.67 16.32 -6.30
N LEU A 139 11.15 15.11 -6.55
CA LEU A 139 12.05 14.82 -7.67
C LEU A 139 11.45 15.07 -9.05
N VAL A 140 10.13 15.04 -9.16
CA VAL A 140 9.42 15.47 -10.39
C VAL A 140 8.96 16.92 -10.32
N SER A 141 9.53 17.72 -9.42
CA SER A 141 9.20 19.15 -9.22
C SER A 141 7.73 19.38 -8.89
N ASN A 142 7.12 18.50 -8.11
CA ASN A 142 5.69 18.50 -7.76
C ASN A 142 4.76 18.53 -8.99
N SER A 143 5.20 17.94 -10.11
CA SER A 143 4.44 17.94 -11.37
C SER A 143 3.70 16.62 -11.58
N PRO A 144 2.35 16.60 -11.52
CA PRO A 144 1.55 15.42 -11.85
C PRO A 144 1.85 14.84 -13.24
N ALA A 145 2.05 15.70 -14.24
CA ALA A 145 2.36 15.26 -15.60
C ALA A 145 3.70 14.55 -15.69
N ARG A 146 4.74 15.05 -15.01
CA ARG A 146 6.05 14.39 -14.97
C ARG A 146 5.98 13.08 -14.19
N ALA A 147 5.23 13.02 -13.10
CA ALA A 147 5.00 11.78 -12.37
C ALA A 147 4.33 10.72 -13.27
N ALA A 148 3.28 11.09 -14.00
CA ALA A 148 2.61 10.19 -14.94
C ALA A 148 3.54 9.69 -16.05
N MET A 149 4.42 10.55 -16.59
CA MET A 149 5.44 10.14 -17.56
C MET A 149 6.44 9.13 -16.98
N LEU A 150 6.84 9.27 -15.71
CA LEU A 150 7.72 8.30 -15.06
C LEU A 150 6.99 6.98 -14.75
N VAL A 151 5.75 7.06 -14.28
CA VAL A 151 4.91 5.86 -14.04
C VAL A 151 4.69 5.09 -15.35
N ALA A 152 4.47 5.77 -16.47
CA ALA A 152 4.31 5.13 -17.78
C ALA A 152 5.53 4.30 -18.21
N ARG A 153 6.73 4.59 -17.69
CA ARG A 153 7.95 3.80 -17.98
C ARG A 153 7.93 2.38 -17.40
N TYR A 154 7.01 2.09 -16.49
CA TYR A 154 6.87 0.73 -15.93
C TYR A 154 6.03 -0.22 -16.82
N GLU A 155 5.55 0.22 -17.99
CA GLU A 155 5.03 -0.62 -19.09
C GLU A 155 4.08 -1.75 -18.65
N ASN A 156 2.99 -1.43 -17.99
CA ASN A 156 2.00 -2.41 -17.50
C ASN A 156 2.53 -3.41 -16.43
N THR A 157 3.64 -3.12 -15.78
CA THR A 157 4.14 -3.94 -14.67
C THR A 157 3.56 -3.54 -13.31
N LEU A 158 3.04 -2.33 -13.20
CA LEU A 158 2.35 -1.86 -12.00
C LEU A 158 0.89 -2.27 -12.01
N ASP A 159 0.42 -2.71 -10.86
CA ASP A 159 -1.00 -2.98 -10.65
C ASP A 159 -1.71 -1.79 -10.01
N TYR A 160 -1.02 -1.07 -9.12
CA TYR A 160 -1.53 0.14 -8.46
C TYR A 160 -0.46 1.20 -8.32
N VAL A 161 -0.93 2.45 -8.21
CA VAL A 161 -0.14 3.59 -7.73
C VAL A 161 -0.85 4.19 -6.52
N LEU A 162 -0.10 4.36 -5.44
CA LEU A 162 -0.58 4.92 -4.18
C LEU A 162 0.05 6.31 -3.97
N PHE A 163 -0.75 7.37 -3.99
CA PHE A 163 -0.30 8.72 -3.68
C PHE A 163 -0.21 8.89 -2.16
N ASP A 164 0.99 9.07 -1.62
CA ASP A 164 1.26 9.24 -0.18
C ASP A 164 2.28 10.35 0.09
N PRO A 165 1.86 11.61 0.13
CA PRO A 165 2.75 12.73 0.40
C PRO A 165 3.12 12.90 1.87
N SER A 166 2.62 12.06 2.77
CA SER A 166 2.74 12.25 4.23
C SER A 166 4.13 11.98 4.80
N ALA A 167 5.03 11.33 4.06
CA ALA A 167 6.35 10.91 4.55
C ALA A 167 6.29 10.13 5.90
N GLY A 168 5.21 9.38 6.14
CA GLY A 168 5.02 8.62 7.38
C GLY A 168 4.70 9.44 8.63
N THR A 169 4.47 10.76 8.50
CA THR A 169 4.16 11.66 9.64
C THR A 169 2.76 11.46 10.19
N GLY A 170 1.84 10.89 9.42
CA GLY A 170 0.42 10.79 9.76
C GLY A 170 -0.35 12.08 9.52
N LEU A 171 0.25 13.07 8.85
CA LEU A 171 -0.45 14.26 8.38
C LEU A 171 -1.31 13.93 7.17
N GLY A 172 -2.48 14.56 7.06
CA GLY A 172 -3.36 14.43 5.91
C GLY A 172 -2.73 15.04 4.64
N PHE A 173 -3.21 14.59 3.50
CA PHE A 173 -2.84 15.17 2.21
C PHE A 173 -3.81 16.29 1.79
N ASP A 174 -3.35 17.17 0.89
CA ASP A 174 -4.21 18.14 0.21
C ASP A 174 -5.04 17.42 -0.88
N PRO A 175 -6.39 17.48 -0.85
CA PRO A 175 -7.23 16.82 -1.85
C PRO A 175 -7.04 17.39 -3.26
N GLU A 176 -6.70 18.67 -3.43
CA GLU A 176 -6.45 19.27 -4.74
C GLU A 176 -5.13 18.77 -5.33
N GLU A 177 -4.07 18.69 -4.51
CA GLU A 177 -2.81 18.08 -4.92
C GLU A 177 -3.04 16.62 -5.34
N ALA A 178 -3.72 15.83 -4.51
CA ALA A 178 -4.03 14.43 -4.81
C ALA A 178 -4.84 14.28 -6.10
N ARG A 179 -5.87 15.11 -6.29
CA ARG A 179 -6.69 15.13 -7.52
C ARG A 179 -5.83 15.35 -8.76
N GLY A 180 -4.87 16.28 -8.71
CA GLY A 180 -3.95 16.54 -9.81
C GLY A 180 -3.18 15.28 -10.22
N TYR A 181 -2.62 14.52 -9.25
CA TYR A 181 -1.90 13.28 -9.52
C TYR A 181 -2.82 12.17 -10.01
N LEU A 182 -3.98 11.96 -9.37
CA LEU A 182 -4.95 10.94 -9.78
C LEU A 182 -5.43 11.18 -11.22
N ASN A 183 -5.73 12.43 -11.60
CA ASN A 183 -6.15 12.77 -12.94
C ASN A 183 -5.06 12.53 -13.99
N ALA A 184 -3.80 12.87 -13.67
CA ALA A 184 -2.67 12.63 -14.57
C ALA A 184 -2.39 11.13 -14.78
N LEU A 185 -2.64 10.29 -13.76
CA LEU A 185 -2.44 8.84 -13.78
C LEU A 185 -3.64 8.07 -14.37
N ARG A 186 -4.84 8.65 -14.39
CA ARG A 186 -6.08 7.99 -14.85
C ARG A 186 -6.02 7.37 -16.26
N PRO A 187 -5.29 7.93 -17.25
CA PRO A 187 -5.15 7.31 -18.56
C PRO A 187 -4.37 5.99 -18.56
N LEU A 188 -3.64 5.69 -17.49
CA LEU A 188 -2.88 4.44 -17.36
C LEU A 188 -3.81 3.33 -16.81
N ASP A 189 -3.66 2.10 -17.31
CA ASP A 189 -4.47 0.95 -16.85
C ASP A 189 -3.94 0.39 -15.50
N ILE A 190 -4.02 1.23 -14.47
CA ILE A 190 -3.58 0.93 -13.10
C ILE A 190 -4.67 1.27 -12.08
N GLY A 191 -4.70 0.56 -10.96
CA GLY A 191 -5.50 0.94 -9.81
C GLY A 191 -4.91 2.20 -9.14
N LEU A 192 -5.76 3.12 -8.74
CA LEU A 192 -5.35 4.35 -8.06
C LEU A 192 -5.69 4.28 -6.58
N GLY A 193 -4.83 4.81 -5.75
CA GLY A 193 -5.04 4.87 -4.32
C GLY A 193 -4.43 6.10 -3.66
N VAL A 194 -4.87 6.37 -2.44
CA VAL A 194 -4.36 7.46 -1.59
C VAL A 194 -3.99 6.95 -0.20
N ALA A 195 -2.97 7.52 0.36
CA ALA A 195 -2.55 7.33 1.75
C ALA A 195 -2.09 8.66 2.35
N GLY A 196 -1.76 8.62 3.62
CA GLY A 196 -1.33 9.81 4.36
C GLY A 196 -2.40 10.34 5.30
N GLY A 197 -2.15 10.15 6.60
CA GLY A 197 -3.00 10.65 7.66
C GLY A 197 -4.42 10.07 7.73
N LEU A 198 -4.67 8.94 7.06
CA LEU A 198 -5.96 8.27 7.09
C LEU A 198 -6.18 7.53 8.43
N GLY A 199 -7.41 7.54 8.89
CA GLY A 199 -7.85 6.94 10.13
C GLY A 199 -9.25 7.40 10.48
N GLN A 200 -9.76 7.00 11.63
CA GLN A 200 -11.08 7.44 12.11
C GLN A 200 -11.21 8.97 12.08
N GLY A 201 -12.32 9.47 11.53
CA GLY A 201 -12.63 10.90 11.43
C GLY A 201 -11.72 11.69 10.47
N ALA A 202 -10.92 10.99 9.63
CA ALA A 202 -9.96 11.62 8.72
C ALA A 202 -10.15 11.21 7.26
N LEU A 203 -11.35 10.77 6.87
CA LEU A 203 -11.65 10.35 5.49
C LEU A 203 -12.32 11.43 4.65
N GLY A 204 -12.51 12.65 5.16
CA GLY A 204 -13.19 13.73 4.44
C GLY A 204 -12.55 14.05 3.08
N ASN A 205 -11.21 14.09 3.00
CA ASN A 205 -10.49 14.31 1.74
C ASN A 205 -10.66 13.14 0.77
N VAL A 206 -10.71 11.89 1.27
CA VAL A 206 -10.99 10.71 0.45
C VAL A 206 -12.41 10.79 -0.11
N ALA A 207 -13.40 11.17 0.69
CA ALA A 207 -14.79 11.35 0.26
C ALA A 207 -14.92 12.35 -0.90
N LEU A 208 -14.13 13.43 -0.89
CA LEU A 208 -14.11 14.40 -1.99
C LEU A 208 -13.57 13.78 -3.29
N LEU A 209 -12.50 12.98 -3.20
CA LEU A 209 -11.87 12.33 -4.35
C LEU A 209 -12.73 11.18 -4.91
N MET A 210 -13.43 10.44 -4.06
CA MET A 210 -14.28 9.32 -4.49
C MET A 210 -15.49 9.75 -5.32
N LYS A 211 -15.93 11.00 -5.24
CA LYS A 211 -16.97 11.56 -6.15
C LYS A 211 -16.55 11.48 -7.62
N GLU A 212 -15.25 11.56 -7.89
CA GLU A 212 -14.69 11.52 -9.26
C GLU A 212 -14.00 10.18 -9.57
N SER A 213 -13.67 9.40 -8.54
CA SER A 213 -12.99 8.11 -8.62
C SER A 213 -13.59 7.12 -7.62
N PRO A 214 -14.79 6.56 -7.90
CA PRO A 214 -15.50 5.69 -6.95
C PRO A 214 -14.72 4.44 -6.54
N ALA A 215 -13.85 3.92 -7.41
CA ALA A 215 -12.98 2.76 -7.16
C ALA A 215 -11.60 3.14 -6.59
N LEU A 216 -11.52 4.25 -5.84
CA LEU A 216 -10.26 4.71 -5.24
C LEU A 216 -9.86 3.82 -4.07
N SER A 217 -8.66 3.25 -4.12
CA SER A 217 -8.07 2.51 -3.00
C SER A 217 -7.58 3.49 -1.91
N MET A 218 -7.48 3.01 -0.68
CA MET A 218 -6.97 3.80 0.44
C MET A 218 -6.15 2.94 1.38
N ASP A 219 -5.08 3.50 1.98
CA ASP A 219 -4.24 2.81 2.94
C ASP A 219 -3.96 3.66 4.18
N ALA A 220 -4.10 3.06 5.36
CA ALA A 220 -3.88 3.72 6.64
C ALA A 220 -2.88 2.95 7.48
N GLN A 221 -1.96 3.68 8.14
CA GLN A 221 -0.94 3.13 9.03
C GLN A 221 -0.79 3.94 10.31
N LYS A 222 -0.18 5.12 10.23
CA LYS A 222 0.28 5.88 11.40
C LYS A 222 -0.83 6.18 12.41
N ARG A 223 -2.01 6.58 11.95
CA ARG A 223 -3.16 6.87 12.82
C ARG A 223 -3.81 5.62 13.41
N LEU A 224 -3.50 4.45 12.87
CA LEU A 224 -3.97 3.17 13.40
C LEU A 224 -3.06 2.61 14.51
N GLN A 225 -1.95 3.28 14.83
CA GLN A 225 -1.01 2.84 15.85
C GLN A 225 -1.39 3.34 17.25
N ASP A 226 -1.00 2.57 18.26
CA ASP A 226 -1.00 2.99 19.68
C ASP A 226 0.25 3.82 19.99
N GLY A 227 0.38 4.27 21.26
CA GLY A 227 1.53 5.05 21.72
C GLY A 227 2.88 4.32 21.66
N ALA A 228 2.89 2.99 21.54
CA ALA A 228 4.08 2.16 21.38
C ALA A 228 4.38 1.81 19.91
N GLY A 229 3.61 2.34 18.97
CA GLY A 229 3.75 2.07 17.54
C GLY A 229 3.16 0.74 17.07
N ARG A 230 2.42 0.01 17.92
CA ARG A 230 1.75 -1.23 17.54
C ARG A 230 0.42 -0.93 16.88
N LEU A 231 -0.03 -1.82 16.01
CA LEU A 231 -1.37 -1.74 15.42
C LEU A 231 -2.44 -1.79 16.52
N SER A 232 -3.32 -0.80 16.54
CA SER A 232 -4.47 -0.73 17.44
C SER A 232 -5.71 -1.29 16.72
N LEU A 233 -6.18 -2.46 17.12
CA LEU A 233 -7.37 -3.08 16.53
C LEU A 233 -8.61 -2.20 16.68
N SER A 234 -8.77 -1.50 17.81
CA SER A 234 -9.91 -0.59 18.01
C SER A 234 -9.91 0.56 17.01
N LYS A 235 -8.77 1.23 16.81
CA LYS A 235 -8.65 2.29 15.80
C LYS A 235 -8.86 1.76 14.38
N SER A 236 -8.32 0.57 14.09
CA SER A 236 -8.45 -0.07 12.78
C SER A 236 -9.90 -0.42 12.47
N VAL A 237 -10.66 -0.95 13.42
CA VAL A 237 -12.09 -1.27 13.24
C VAL A 237 -12.92 -0.02 12.98
N LEU A 238 -12.67 1.07 13.70
CA LEU A 238 -13.37 2.33 13.49
C LEU A 238 -13.04 2.93 12.11
N TYR A 239 -11.77 2.90 11.70
CA TYR A 239 -11.36 3.30 10.36
C TYR A 239 -12.04 2.45 9.28
N LEU A 240 -12.02 1.12 9.41
CA LEU A 240 -12.64 0.22 8.44
C LEU A 240 -14.14 0.45 8.32
N GLY A 241 -14.85 0.68 9.44
CA GLY A 241 -16.27 0.99 9.43
C GLY A 241 -16.60 2.25 8.62
N GLU A 242 -15.85 3.33 8.83
CA GLU A 242 -15.99 4.57 8.07
C GLU A 242 -15.60 4.39 6.59
N ALA A 243 -14.50 3.68 6.31
CA ALA A 243 -13.99 3.49 4.96
C ALA A 243 -14.93 2.63 4.09
N PHE A 244 -15.48 1.54 4.65
CA PHE A 244 -16.47 0.73 3.94
C PHE A 244 -17.78 1.49 3.72
N ALA A 245 -18.28 2.21 4.73
CA ALA A 245 -19.48 3.05 4.56
C ALA A 245 -19.30 4.11 3.47
N LEU A 246 -18.11 4.72 3.41
CA LEU A 246 -17.77 5.67 2.36
C LEU A 246 -17.74 5.02 0.96
N SER A 247 -17.17 3.82 0.84
CA SER A 247 -17.11 3.09 -0.43
C SER A 247 -18.49 2.68 -0.96
N GLU A 248 -19.41 2.33 -0.08
CA GLU A 248 -20.80 2.03 -0.44
C GLU A 248 -21.52 3.27 -0.98
N GLN A 249 -21.34 4.43 -0.32
CA GLN A 249 -21.94 5.70 -0.77
C GLN A 249 -21.41 6.16 -2.14
N ALA A 250 -20.14 5.91 -2.46
CA ALA A 250 -19.54 6.28 -3.74
C ALA A 250 -19.98 5.37 -4.89
N SER A 251 -20.55 4.20 -4.61
CA SER A 251 -21.01 3.22 -5.60
C SER A 251 -22.50 3.40 -5.99
N LEU A 252 -23.22 4.31 -5.30
CA LEU A 252 -24.61 4.67 -5.57
C LEU A 252 -24.68 5.88 -6.51
#